data_2c7dfe3e24d0636fd1ce041bacc2eafb
#
_entry.id   2c7dfe3e24d0636fd1ce041bacc2eafb
#
_cell.length_a   1.000
_cell.length_b   1.000
_cell.length_c   1.000
_cell.angle_alpha   90.00
_cell.angle_beta   90.00
_cell.angle_gamma   90.00
#
_symmetry.space_group_name_H-M   'P 1'
#
loop_
_entity.id
_entity.type
_entity.pdbx_description
1 polymer ?
#
loop_
_entity_poly.entity_id
_entity_poly.type
_entity_poly.pdbx_seq_one_letter_code
_entity_poly.pdbx_strand_id
1 'polypeptide(L)'
;IRDSMSSLRMITYGTEPMPDSLLLKLKTFFPRVKFLQTFGTSETGISQTTSKSSDSTFLKIDDPNTEIKIVRGELWIRSKTQVMGYLNSSMERFTEDGWFKTGDLVEEASDGYIKIVGRSKELINVCWEKVLPSEVESVLFQMPNLVDCIVYGEKNFITGMMVVAKVLFKEPLKLSEAKRQIVQFCNSKLDRYKIPAKVILMTESEYSERFKKKRL
;
A
#
# COMPACT_ATOMS: atom_id res chain seq x y z
N ILE A 1 -25.42 4.95 -8.84
CA ILE A 1 -24.17 4.21 -9.19
C ILE A 1 -24.35 2.71 -8.94
N ARG A 2 -24.78 2.27 -7.74
CA ARG A 2 -24.92 0.83 -7.43
C ARG A 2 -25.89 0.12 -8.37
N ASP A 3 -27.03 0.71 -8.64
CA ASP A 3 -28.06 0.13 -9.51
C ASP A 3 -27.62 0.07 -10.97
N SER A 4 -26.83 1.06 -11.40
CA SER A 4 -26.22 1.10 -12.74
C SER A 4 -25.15 0.04 -12.96
N MET A 5 -24.66 -0.61 -11.87
CA MET A 5 -23.63 -1.64 -11.90
C MET A 5 -24.14 -3.02 -11.50
N SER A 6 -25.41 -3.30 -11.73
CA SER A 6 -26.06 -4.57 -11.35
C SER A 6 -25.45 -5.82 -12.00
N SER A 7 -24.81 -5.67 -13.16
CA SER A 7 -24.10 -6.74 -13.87
C SER A 7 -22.67 -7.00 -13.37
N LEU A 8 -22.13 -6.14 -12.48
CA LEU A 8 -20.78 -6.28 -11.96
C LEU A 8 -20.65 -7.55 -11.11
N ARG A 9 -19.69 -8.40 -11.43
CA ARG A 9 -19.46 -9.69 -10.76
C ARG A 9 -18.12 -9.73 -10.02
N MET A 10 -17.11 -9.04 -10.57
CA MET A 10 -15.76 -9.06 -10.04
C MET A 10 -15.11 -7.70 -10.15
N ILE A 11 -14.35 -7.33 -9.14
CA ILE A 11 -13.42 -6.19 -9.14
C ILE A 11 -12.03 -6.74 -8.84
N THR A 12 -11.09 -6.50 -9.73
CA THR A 12 -9.67 -6.77 -9.47
C THR A 12 -8.98 -5.50 -9.02
N TYR A 13 -8.06 -5.62 -8.08
CA TYR A 13 -7.26 -4.51 -7.58
C TYR A 13 -5.81 -4.93 -7.36
N GLY A 14 -4.91 -3.98 -7.47
CA GLY A 14 -3.47 -4.19 -7.33
C GLY A 14 -2.74 -2.85 -7.44
N THR A 15 -1.46 -2.88 -7.80
CA THR A 15 -0.62 -1.69 -8.04
C THR A 15 -0.15 -1.00 -6.75
N GLU A 16 -1.02 -0.85 -5.75
CA GLU A 16 -0.72 -0.31 -4.41
C GLU A 16 -1.38 -1.16 -3.33
N PRO A 17 -0.86 -1.15 -2.09
CA PRO A 17 -1.51 -1.81 -0.97
C PRO A 17 -2.93 -1.28 -0.75
N MET A 18 -3.90 -2.18 -0.67
CA MET A 18 -5.30 -1.85 -0.37
C MET A 18 -5.46 -1.72 1.16
N PRO A 19 -5.91 -0.58 1.68
CA PRO A 19 -6.26 -0.48 3.09
C PRO A 19 -7.42 -1.41 3.44
N ASP A 20 -7.30 -2.20 4.52
CA ASP A 20 -8.35 -3.14 4.95
C ASP A 20 -9.69 -2.44 5.15
N SER A 21 -9.67 -1.23 5.75
CA SER A 21 -10.86 -0.43 5.97
C SER A 21 -11.56 -0.01 4.68
N LEU A 22 -10.80 0.24 3.61
CA LEU A 22 -11.36 0.58 2.30
C LEU A 22 -11.97 -0.66 1.63
N LEU A 23 -11.28 -1.80 1.68
CA LEU A 23 -11.80 -3.06 1.15
C LEU A 23 -13.13 -3.45 1.81
N LEU A 24 -13.23 -3.33 3.14
CA LEU A 24 -14.46 -3.58 3.88
C LEU A 24 -15.59 -2.62 3.48
N LYS A 25 -15.30 -1.33 3.30
CA LYS A 25 -16.29 -0.35 2.79
C LYS A 25 -16.77 -0.75 1.39
N LEU A 26 -15.86 -1.11 0.49
CA LEU A 26 -16.21 -1.56 -0.86
C LEU A 26 -17.03 -2.85 -0.84
N LYS A 27 -16.68 -3.80 0.02
CA LYS A 27 -17.45 -5.05 0.17
C LYS A 27 -18.85 -4.82 0.72
N THR A 28 -19.00 -3.88 1.65
CA THR A 28 -20.32 -3.47 2.16
C THR A 28 -21.15 -2.79 1.05
N PHE A 29 -20.51 -1.98 0.22
CA PHE A 29 -21.17 -1.28 -0.87
C PHE A 29 -21.56 -2.26 -2.02
N PHE A 30 -20.71 -3.24 -2.32
CA PHE A 30 -20.89 -4.26 -3.36
C PHE A 30 -20.90 -5.68 -2.78
N PRO A 31 -21.92 -6.09 -2.01
CA PRO A 31 -21.90 -7.36 -1.25
C PRO A 31 -21.83 -8.60 -2.14
N ARG A 32 -22.34 -8.53 -3.38
CA ARG A 32 -22.38 -9.64 -4.35
C ARG A 32 -21.16 -9.72 -5.26
N VAL A 33 -20.29 -8.70 -5.23
CA VAL A 33 -19.10 -8.62 -6.10
C VAL A 33 -17.94 -9.36 -5.44
N LYS A 34 -17.23 -10.17 -6.23
CA LYS A 34 -15.98 -10.79 -5.80
C LYS A 34 -14.85 -9.77 -5.93
N PHE A 35 -14.06 -9.59 -4.88
CA PHE A 35 -12.84 -8.79 -4.92
C PHE A 35 -11.65 -9.74 -5.03
N LEU A 36 -10.77 -9.45 -5.99
CA LEU A 36 -9.57 -10.24 -6.26
C LEU A 36 -8.35 -9.32 -6.29
N GLN A 37 -7.41 -9.56 -5.40
CA GLN A 37 -6.12 -8.88 -5.44
C GLN A 37 -5.23 -9.54 -6.48
N THR A 38 -4.70 -8.73 -7.39
CA THR A 38 -3.71 -9.13 -8.38
C THR A 38 -2.33 -8.65 -8.00
N PHE A 39 -1.32 -9.41 -8.36
CA PHE A 39 0.07 -9.05 -8.16
C PHE A 39 0.85 -9.24 -9.46
N GLY A 40 1.73 -8.29 -9.75
CA GLY A 40 2.63 -8.36 -10.89
C GLY A 40 3.58 -7.18 -10.93
N THR A 41 4.69 -7.37 -11.60
CA THR A 41 5.68 -6.33 -11.85
C THR A 41 6.01 -6.29 -13.34
N SER A 42 6.55 -5.18 -13.81
CA SER A 42 7.02 -5.08 -15.20
C SER A 42 8.13 -6.07 -15.49
N GLU A 43 8.86 -6.48 -14.46
CA GLU A 43 10.02 -7.36 -14.53
C GLU A 43 9.64 -8.85 -14.58
N THR A 44 8.54 -9.25 -13.94
CA THR A 44 8.15 -10.66 -13.81
C THR A 44 6.81 -11.00 -14.47
N GLY A 45 6.10 -9.97 -14.98
CA GLY A 45 4.75 -10.12 -15.49
C GLY A 45 3.71 -10.18 -14.37
N ILE A 46 2.47 -10.52 -14.73
CA ILE A 46 1.34 -10.69 -13.81
C ILE A 46 1.25 -12.16 -13.45
N SER A 47 1.43 -12.48 -12.17
CA SER A 47 1.30 -13.84 -11.66
C SER A 47 -0.16 -14.20 -11.39
N GLN A 48 -0.50 -15.48 -11.52
CA GLN A 48 -1.78 -15.99 -11.08
C GLN A 48 -1.87 -15.88 -9.56
N THR A 49 -2.95 -15.27 -9.07
CA THR A 49 -3.16 -15.02 -7.65
C THR A 49 -4.52 -15.49 -7.17
N THR A 50 -4.59 -15.88 -5.91
CA THR A 50 -5.83 -16.22 -5.22
C THR A 50 -5.94 -15.37 -3.97
N SER A 51 -7.02 -14.59 -3.82
CA SER A 51 -7.30 -13.88 -2.56
C SER A 51 -7.82 -14.86 -1.52
N LYS A 52 -7.42 -14.70 -0.26
CA LYS A 52 -7.86 -15.55 0.85
C LYS A 52 -9.37 -15.52 1.01
N SER A 53 -9.97 -14.34 0.89
CA SER A 53 -11.41 -14.10 0.79
C SER A 53 -11.67 -12.76 0.10
N SER A 54 -12.93 -12.45 -0.22
CA SER A 54 -13.30 -11.18 -0.86
C SER A 54 -13.19 -9.94 0.05
N ASP A 55 -12.99 -10.13 1.33
CA ASP A 55 -12.83 -9.10 2.37
C ASP A 55 -11.43 -9.11 3.01
N SER A 56 -10.53 -9.91 2.46
CA SER A 56 -9.14 -10.04 2.92
C SER A 56 -8.17 -9.44 1.92
N THR A 57 -7.17 -8.72 2.43
CA THR A 57 -6.03 -8.21 1.67
C THR A 57 -4.87 -9.20 1.61
N PHE A 58 -5.08 -10.44 2.05
CA PHE A 58 -4.13 -11.53 1.87
C PHE A 58 -4.35 -12.23 0.53
N LEU A 59 -3.27 -12.46 -0.19
CA LEU A 59 -3.24 -13.19 -1.45
C LEU A 59 -2.21 -14.32 -1.41
N LYS A 60 -2.41 -15.33 -2.25
CA LYS A 60 -1.43 -16.36 -2.53
C LYS A 60 -1.04 -16.25 -4.00
N ILE A 61 0.25 -16.30 -4.30
CA ILE A 61 0.77 -16.46 -5.66
C ILE A 61 0.75 -17.96 -5.97
N ASP A 62 -0.14 -18.35 -6.85
CA ASP A 62 -0.41 -19.74 -7.20
C ASP A 62 -0.21 -19.95 -8.72
N ASP A 63 0.97 -19.59 -9.17
CA ASP A 63 1.37 -19.60 -10.57
C ASP A 63 2.46 -20.65 -10.79
N PRO A 64 2.24 -21.67 -11.65
CA PRO A 64 3.19 -22.74 -11.88
C PRO A 64 4.51 -22.28 -12.52
N ASN A 65 4.55 -21.06 -13.05
CA ASN A 65 5.74 -20.47 -13.67
C ASN A 65 6.48 -19.52 -12.73
N THR A 66 6.00 -19.35 -11.48
CA THR A 66 6.50 -18.35 -10.54
C THR A 66 6.84 -19.00 -9.21
N GLU A 67 8.07 -18.85 -8.79
CA GLU A 67 8.55 -19.20 -7.45
C GLU A 67 8.65 -17.93 -6.61
N ILE A 68 8.35 -18.03 -5.32
CA ILE A 68 8.46 -16.94 -4.36
C ILE A 68 9.32 -17.35 -3.17
N LYS A 69 10.03 -16.39 -2.60
CA LYS A 69 10.62 -16.49 -1.26
C LYS A 69 10.56 -15.15 -0.56
N ILE A 70 10.60 -15.18 0.76
CA ILE A 70 10.63 -13.96 1.57
C ILE A 70 11.98 -13.86 2.24
N VAL A 71 12.66 -12.75 1.99
CA VAL A 71 14.00 -12.49 2.51
C VAL A 71 13.97 -11.20 3.33
N ARG A 72 14.10 -11.31 4.64
CA ARG A 72 14.03 -10.17 5.59
C ARG A 72 12.74 -9.35 5.43
N GLY A 73 11.61 -10.03 5.21
CA GLY A 73 10.31 -9.39 5.00
C GLY A 73 10.07 -8.85 3.59
N GLU A 74 11.02 -8.96 2.67
CA GLU A 74 10.87 -8.57 1.27
C GLU A 74 10.50 -9.77 0.40
N LEU A 75 9.50 -9.60 -0.47
CA LEU A 75 9.10 -10.61 -1.46
C LEU A 75 10.13 -10.64 -2.59
N TRP A 76 10.69 -11.81 -2.83
CA TRP A 76 11.54 -12.08 -4.00
C TRP A 76 10.83 -13.08 -4.90
N ILE A 77 10.95 -12.86 -6.21
CA ILE A 77 10.26 -13.66 -7.23
C ILE A 77 11.27 -14.20 -8.25
N ARG A 78 11.06 -15.43 -8.69
CA ARG A 78 11.72 -16.00 -9.85
C ARG A 78 10.66 -16.54 -10.80
N SER A 79 10.57 -15.99 -12.01
CA SER A 79 9.52 -16.32 -12.96
C SER A 79 10.11 -16.70 -14.32
N LYS A 80 9.48 -17.65 -15.01
CA LYS A 80 9.82 -18.00 -16.38
C LYS A 80 9.53 -16.89 -17.38
N THR A 81 8.67 -15.94 -17.02
CA THR A 81 8.33 -14.76 -17.83
C THR A 81 9.14 -13.53 -17.47
N GLN A 82 10.18 -13.69 -16.63
CA GLN A 82 11.03 -12.61 -16.19
C GLN A 82 11.78 -11.96 -17.35
N VAL A 83 11.90 -10.63 -17.32
CA VAL A 83 12.71 -9.90 -18.30
C VAL A 83 14.17 -10.35 -18.23
N MET A 84 14.85 -10.32 -19.36
CA MET A 84 16.28 -10.68 -19.45
C MET A 84 17.18 -9.65 -18.77
N GLY A 85 16.71 -8.42 -18.62
CA GLY A 85 17.43 -7.34 -17.97
C GLY A 85 16.90 -5.96 -18.33
N TYR A 86 17.55 -4.95 -17.79
CA TYR A 86 17.29 -3.55 -18.10
C TYR A 86 18.24 -3.06 -19.21
N LEU A 87 17.74 -2.26 -20.14
CA LEU A 87 18.56 -1.69 -21.21
C LEU A 87 19.51 -0.61 -20.69
N ASN A 88 19.03 0.26 -19.79
CA ASN A 88 19.74 1.47 -19.36
C ASN A 88 19.75 1.62 -17.83
N SER A 89 19.76 0.51 -17.07
CA SER A 89 19.74 0.54 -15.62
C SER A 89 20.53 -0.62 -15.03
N SER A 90 20.93 -0.50 -13.76
CA SER A 90 21.64 -1.54 -13.03
C SER A 90 20.78 -2.80 -12.82
N MET A 91 21.45 -3.96 -12.87
CA MET A 91 20.85 -5.27 -12.60
C MET A 91 20.88 -5.68 -11.11
N GLU A 92 21.23 -4.78 -10.19
CA GLU A 92 21.34 -5.05 -8.74
C GLU A 92 20.09 -5.66 -8.09
N ARG A 93 18.93 -5.46 -8.73
CA ARG A 93 17.67 -6.07 -8.28
C ARG A 93 17.54 -7.55 -8.65
N PHE A 94 18.38 -8.04 -9.52
CA PHE A 94 18.43 -9.45 -9.89
C PHE A 94 19.64 -10.11 -9.23
N THR A 95 19.43 -11.28 -8.66
CA THR A 95 20.50 -12.09 -8.10
C THR A 95 21.11 -13.00 -9.19
N GLU A 96 22.32 -13.49 -8.99
CA GLU A 96 22.99 -14.40 -9.92
C GLU A 96 22.21 -15.71 -10.13
N ASP A 97 21.48 -16.17 -9.10
CA ASP A 97 20.61 -17.35 -9.13
C ASP A 97 19.19 -17.04 -9.65
N GLY A 98 18.99 -15.88 -10.27
CA GLY A 98 17.78 -15.52 -11.04
C GLY A 98 16.60 -14.97 -10.22
N TRP A 99 16.78 -14.62 -8.94
CA TRP A 99 15.72 -13.99 -8.16
C TRP A 99 15.64 -12.49 -8.42
N PHE A 100 14.42 -12.00 -8.58
CA PHE A 100 14.10 -10.59 -8.66
C PHE A 100 13.67 -10.07 -7.27
N LYS A 101 14.40 -9.08 -6.76
CA LYS A 101 14.09 -8.35 -5.53
C LYS A 101 12.99 -7.34 -5.83
N THR A 102 11.75 -7.62 -5.44
CA THR A 102 10.60 -6.78 -5.82
C THR A 102 10.61 -5.41 -5.13
N GLY A 103 11.24 -5.32 -3.96
CA GLY A 103 11.15 -4.17 -3.07
C GLY A 103 9.82 -4.09 -2.32
N ASP A 104 8.93 -5.06 -2.50
CA ASP A 104 7.66 -5.14 -1.76
C ASP A 104 7.89 -5.85 -0.42
N LEU A 105 7.48 -5.21 0.66
CA LEU A 105 7.46 -5.79 1.99
C LEU A 105 6.14 -6.52 2.21
N VAL A 106 6.22 -7.70 2.85
CA VAL A 106 5.08 -8.57 3.07
C VAL A 106 5.00 -9.08 4.50
N GLU A 107 3.78 -9.32 4.94
CA GLU A 107 3.43 -10.15 6.10
C GLU A 107 3.04 -11.54 5.61
N GLU A 108 3.53 -12.58 6.28
CA GLU A 108 3.18 -13.98 5.98
C GLU A 108 2.09 -14.48 6.93
N ALA A 109 1.11 -15.18 6.38
CA ALA A 109 0.20 -16.03 7.15
C ALA A 109 0.69 -17.48 7.11
N SER A 110 0.34 -18.26 8.14
CA SER A 110 0.76 -19.67 8.31
C SER A 110 0.34 -20.62 7.19
N ASP A 111 -0.61 -20.22 6.35
CA ASP A 111 -1.20 -20.99 5.26
C ASP A 111 -0.64 -20.62 3.87
N GLY A 112 0.49 -19.89 3.84
CA GLY A 112 1.18 -19.50 2.60
C GLY A 112 0.54 -18.31 1.89
N TYR A 113 -0.42 -17.63 2.52
CA TYR A 113 -0.90 -16.34 2.05
C TYR A 113 0.03 -15.22 2.53
N ILE A 114 0.19 -14.21 1.71
CA ILE A 114 0.98 -13.02 2.00
C ILE A 114 0.10 -11.77 1.88
N LYS A 115 0.43 -10.75 2.64
CA LYS A 115 -0.15 -9.42 2.53
C LYS A 115 0.96 -8.43 2.18
N ILE A 116 0.78 -7.68 1.10
CA ILE A 116 1.72 -6.63 0.73
C ILE A 116 1.46 -5.42 1.63
N VAL A 117 2.45 -5.05 2.43
CA VAL A 117 2.32 -3.96 3.41
C VAL A 117 2.96 -2.65 2.96
N GLY A 118 3.80 -2.67 1.93
CA GLY A 118 4.40 -1.46 1.37
C GLY A 118 5.68 -1.72 0.60
N ARG A 119 6.42 -0.65 0.33
CA ARG A 119 7.71 -0.69 -0.38
C ARG A 119 8.87 -0.44 0.58
N SER A 120 9.95 -1.22 0.45
CA SER A 120 11.16 -1.05 1.27
C SER A 120 11.77 0.36 1.15
N LYS A 121 11.73 0.95 -0.05
CA LYS A 121 12.21 2.31 -0.32
C LYS A 121 11.33 3.43 0.24
N GLU A 122 10.09 3.12 0.61
CA GLU A 122 9.14 4.09 1.17
C GLU A 122 9.16 4.11 2.69
N LEU A 123 9.93 3.21 3.33
CA LEU A 123 10.10 3.19 4.78
C LEU A 123 10.61 4.54 5.30
N ILE A 124 9.90 5.08 6.27
CA ILE A 124 10.27 6.32 6.96
C ILE A 124 11.01 5.94 8.23
N ASN A 125 12.27 6.37 8.36
CA ASN A 125 13.08 6.09 9.55
C ASN A 125 12.97 7.27 10.54
N VAL A 126 12.14 7.12 11.56
CA VAL A 126 11.92 8.11 12.62
C VAL A 126 12.63 7.65 13.89
N CYS A 127 13.74 8.30 14.30
CA CYS A 127 14.49 7.92 15.50
C CYS A 127 14.82 6.42 15.58
N TRP A 128 15.32 5.81 14.49
CA TRP A 128 15.63 4.37 14.36
C TRP A 128 14.40 3.44 14.23
N GLU A 129 13.19 3.97 14.40
CA GLU A 129 11.95 3.23 14.19
C GLU A 129 11.53 3.29 12.72
N LYS A 130 11.03 2.16 12.21
CA LYS A 130 10.57 2.06 10.82
C LYS A 130 9.06 2.26 10.75
N VAL A 131 8.63 3.21 9.93
CA VAL A 131 7.22 3.51 9.69
C VAL A 131 6.88 3.23 8.23
N LEU A 132 5.88 2.39 8.01
CA LEU A 132 5.31 2.19 6.67
C LEU A 132 4.23 3.26 6.41
N PRO A 133 4.30 4.02 5.31
CA PRO A 133 3.26 4.99 4.94
C PRO A 133 1.86 4.38 4.88
N SER A 134 1.74 3.18 4.32
CA SER A 134 0.49 2.43 4.18
C SER A 134 -0.18 2.09 5.52
N GLU A 135 0.61 1.81 6.56
CA GLU A 135 0.09 1.57 7.93
C GLU A 135 -0.61 2.82 8.46
N VAL A 136 0.04 3.97 8.34
CA VAL A 136 -0.51 5.25 8.79
C VAL A 136 -1.74 5.64 7.95
N GLU A 137 -1.66 5.48 6.63
CA GLU A 137 -2.77 5.71 5.71
C GLU A 137 -3.99 4.82 6.06
N SER A 138 -3.77 3.54 6.37
CA SER A 138 -4.84 2.61 6.75
C SER A 138 -5.60 3.05 7.99
N VAL A 139 -4.91 3.67 8.95
CA VAL A 139 -5.55 4.25 10.12
C VAL A 139 -6.30 5.53 9.75
N LEU A 140 -5.67 6.43 8.99
CA LEU A 140 -6.28 7.69 8.57
C LEU A 140 -7.57 7.48 7.76
N PHE A 141 -7.61 6.49 6.86
CA PHE A 141 -8.82 6.15 6.08
C PHE A 141 -10.03 5.69 6.92
N GLN A 142 -9.85 5.43 8.21
CA GLN A 142 -10.95 5.16 9.14
C GLN A 142 -11.62 6.44 9.64
N MET A 143 -11.01 7.62 9.43
CA MET A 143 -11.61 8.90 9.84
C MET A 143 -12.86 9.22 9.00
N PRO A 144 -14.00 9.60 9.63
CA PRO A 144 -15.27 9.76 8.92
C PRO A 144 -15.28 10.80 7.80
N ASN A 145 -14.56 11.90 7.98
CA ASN A 145 -14.55 13.03 7.04
C ASN A 145 -13.37 12.97 6.05
N LEU A 146 -12.48 11.97 6.16
CA LEU A 146 -11.33 11.86 5.28
C LEU A 146 -11.73 11.22 3.95
N VAL A 147 -11.41 11.88 2.84
CA VAL A 147 -11.63 11.40 1.47
C VAL A 147 -10.38 10.71 0.93
N ASP A 148 -9.21 11.34 1.14
CA ASP A 148 -7.94 10.82 0.65
C ASP A 148 -6.78 11.24 1.53
N CYS A 149 -5.70 10.46 1.55
CA CYS A 149 -4.46 10.82 2.22
C CYS A 149 -3.25 10.22 1.53
N ILE A 150 -2.14 10.92 1.62
CA ILE A 150 -0.82 10.47 1.17
C ILE A 150 0.15 10.67 2.32
N VAL A 151 0.80 9.59 2.77
CA VAL A 151 1.80 9.63 3.84
C VAL A 151 3.18 9.42 3.24
N TYR A 152 4.15 10.20 3.69
CA TYR A 152 5.55 10.12 3.27
C TYR A 152 6.49 10.68 4.35
N GLY A 153 7.78 10.43 4.17
CA GLY A 153 8.82 10.94 5.07
C GLY A 153 9.41 12.26 4.58
N GLU A 154 9.63 13.20 5.51
CA GLU A 154 10.36 14.44 5.25
C GLU A 154 11.56 14.52 6.21
N LYS A 155 12.69 15.06 5.74
CA LYS A 155 13.89 15.24 6.57
C LYS A 155 13.61 16.11 7.80
N ASN A 156 14.11 15.68 8.94
CA ASN A 156 13.99 16.38 10.20
C ASN A 156 15.34 16.34 10.93
N PHE A 157 15.82 17.48 11.43
CA PHE A 157 17.14 17.59 12.06
C PHE A 157 17.26 16.81 13.38
N ILE A 158 16.15 16.57 14.08
CA ILE A 158 16.15 15.90 15.39
C ILE A 158 15.95 14.40 15.23
N THR A 159 15.00 14.00 14.39
CA THR A 159 14.56 12.61 14.27
C THR A 159 15.09 11.88 13.02
N GLY A 160 15.92 12.57 12.22
CA GLY A 160 16.36 12.11 10.90
C GLY A 160 15.26 12.27 9.86
N MET A 161 14.11 11.61 10.08
CA MET A 161 12.90 11.78 9.28
C MET A 161 11.70 12.04 10.19
N MET A 162 10.65 12.64 9.64
CA MET A 162 9.35 12.77 10.27
C MET A 162 8.25 12.29 9.34
N VAL A 163 7.16 11.81 9.91
CA VAL A 163 5.97 11.42 9.17
C VAL A 163 5.19 12.66 8.77
N VAL A 164 4.89 12.79 7.49
CA VAL A 164 4.06 13.85 6.91
C VAL A 164 2.81 13.24 6.31
N ALA A 165 1.64 13.82 6.56
CA ALA A 165 0.40 13.43 5.93
C ALA A 165 -0.17 14.59 5.11
N LYS A 166 -0.33 14.40 3.80
CA LYS A 166 -1.23 15.19 2.97
C LYS A 166 -2.62 14.61 3.08
N VAL A 167 -3.63 15.43 3.30
CA VAL A 167 -5.01 14.96 3.58
C VAL A 167 -6.04 15.78 2.83
N LEU A 168 -7.05 15.08 2.30
CA LEU A 168 -8.21 15.67 1.67
C LEU A 168 -9.44 15.34 2.51
N PHE A 169 -10.16 16.36 2.97
CA PHE A 169 -11.40 16.21 3.70
C PHE A 169 -12.62 16.51 2.82
N LYS A 170 -13.70 15.80 3.04
CA LYS A 170 -14.99 16.05 2.38
C LYS A 170 -15.53 17.44 2.74
N GLU A 171 -15.49 17.77 4.01
CA GLU A 171 -15.82 19.09 4.53
C GLU A 171 -14.51 19.83 4.84
N PRO A 172 -14.24 20.99 4.23
CA PRO A 172 -13.00 21.73 4.44
C PRO A 172 -12.77 22.06 5.91
N LEU A 173 -11.55 21.81 6.38
CA LEU A 173 -11.11 22.13 7.74
C LEU A 173 -9.98 23.16 7.72
N LYS A 174 -9.85 23.93 8.79
CA LYS A 174 -8.65 24.71 9.02
C LYS A 174 -7.49 23.77 9.37
N LEU A 175 -6.27 24.14 8.97
CA LEU A 175 -5.07 23.30 9.20
C LEU A 175 -4.88 22.93 10.68
N SER A 176 -5.09 23.87 11.59
CA SER A 176 -4.98 23.64 13.04
C SER A 176 -5.99 22.60 13.54
N GLU A 177 -7.20 22.65 13.02
CA GLU A 177 -8.28 21.71 13.35
C GLU A 177 -7.99 20.33 12.77
N ALA A 178 -7.61 20.25 11.50
CA ALA A 178 -7.22 19.01 10.85
C ALA A 178 -6.09 18.30 11.61
N LYS A 179 -5.04 19.05 11.98
CA LYS A 179 -3.92 18.51 12.77
C LYS A 179 -4.38 17.97 14.12
N ARG A 180 -5.22 18.72 14.83
CA ARG A 180 -5.77 18.30 16.13
C ARG A 180 -6.57 17.01 16.02
N GLN A 181 -7.48 16.92 15.05
CA GLN A 181 -8.31 15.74 14.81
C GLN A 181 -7.47 14.52 14.44
N ILE A 182 -6.47 14.66 13.54
CA ILE A 182 -5.58 13.57 13.15
C ILE A 182 -4.80 13.05 14.37
N VAL A 183 -4.17 13.92 15.14
CA VAL A 183 -3.41 13.52 16.33
C VAL A 183 -4.31 12.81 17.33
N GLN A 184 -5.48 13.35 17.63
CA GLN A 184 -6.43 12.75 18.56
C GLN A 184 -6.90 11.38 18.07
N PHE A 185 -7.20 11.24 16.77
CA PHE A 185 -7.67 9.98 16.18
C PHE A 185 -6.57 8.90 16.15
N CYS A 186 -5.32 9.29 15.88
CA CYS A 186 -4.19 8.38 15.80
C CYS A 186 -3.66 7.93 17.16
N ASN A 187 -3.79 8.75 18.22
CA ASN A 187 -3.20 8.47 19.55
C ASN A 187 -3.59 7.10 20.15
N SER A 188 -4.78 6.60 19.85
CA SER A 188 -5.27 5.30 20.35
C SER A 188 -4.99 4.12 19.39
N LYS A 189 -4.39 4.38 18.22
CA LYS A 189 -4.30 3.42 17.11
C LYS A 189 -2.88 3.23 16.59
N LEU A 190 -2.02 4.19 16.80
CA LEU A 190 -0.64 4.19 16.32
C LEU A 190 0.33 4.54 17.46
N ASP A 191 1.53 3.98 17.37
CA ASP A 191 2.65 4.40 18.19
C ASP A 191 2.97 5.88 17.93
N ARG A 192 3.44 6.58 18.95
CA ARG A 192 3.67 8.03 18.91
C ARG A 192 4.55 8.48 17.74
N TYR A 193 5.58 7.71 17.41
CA TYR A 193 6.51 8.02 16.31
C TYR A 193 5.89 7.86 14.92
N LYS A 194 4.78 7.13 14.79
CA LYS A 194 4.01 6.93 13.54
C LYS A 194 3.00 8.03 13.29
N ILE A 195 2.63 8.81 14.31
CA ILE A 195 1.64 9.87 14.17
C ILE A 195 2.22 11.01 13.33
N PRO A 196 1.49 11.50 12.30
CA PRO A 196 1.98 12.58 11.46
C PRO A 196 2.36 13.83 12.27
N ALA A 197 3.64 14.19 12.22
CA ALA A 197 4.16 15.41 12.85
C ALA A 197 3.79 16.66 12.05
N LYS A 198 3.64 16.52 10.73
CA LYS A 198 3.25 17.59 9.80
C LYS A 198 2.02 17.15 9.01
N VAL A 199 1.06 18.05 8.86
CA VAL A 199 -0.17 17.87 8.08
C VAL A 199 -0.22 18.93 7.00
N ILE A 200 -0.59 18.55 5.79
CA ILE A 200 -0.79 19.43 4.62
C ILE A 200 -2.19 19.15 4.09
N LEU A 201 -2.98 20.21 3.90
CA LEU A 201 -4.30 20.09 3.30
C LEU A 201 -4.19 20.04 1.78
N MET A 202 -4.85 19.07 1.16
CA MET A 202 -5.02 18.97 -0.29
C MET A 202 -6.36 19.55 -0.71
N THR A 203 -6.44 20.08 -1.91
CA THR A 203 -7.69 20.52 -2.55
C THR A 203 -8.27 19.45 -3.46
N GLU A 204 -7.43 18.52 -3.93
CA GLU A 204 -7.79 17.40 -4.77
C GLU A 204 -6.86 16.20 -4.51
N SER A 205 -7.25 15.02 -4.95
CA SER A 205 -6.43 13.81 -4.83
C SER A 205 -5.24 13.86 -5.81
N GLU A 206 -4.05 13.56 -5.31
CA GLU A 206 -2.79 13.61 -6.06
C GLU A 206 -2.36 12.21 -6.53
N TYR A 207 -2.66 11.88 -7.78
CA TYR A 207 -2.21 10.64 -8.42
C TYR A 207 -1.28 10.92 -9.60
N SER A 208 -0.37 9.98 -9.86
CA SER A 208 0.43 9.96 -11.09
C SER A 208 -0.46 9.51 -12.28
N GLU A 209 0.05 9.67 -13.51
CA GLU A 209 -0.59 9.13 -14.72
C GLU A 209 -0.84 7.62 -14.67
N ARG A 210 -0.11 6.90 -13.80
CA ARG A 210 -0.28 5.46 -13.54
C ARG A 210 -1.19 5.15 -12.35
N PHE A 211 -2.00 6.11 -11.92
CA PHE A 211 -2.91 6.00 -10.77
C PHE A 211 -2.22 5.63 -9.44
N LYS A 212 -0.94 5.96 -9.28
CA LYS A 212 -0.19 5.79 -8.03
C LYS A 212 -0.13 7.10 -7.27
N LYS A 213 -0.22 7.02 -5.94
CA LYS A 213 -0.03 8.18 -5.07
C LYS A 213 1.34 8.82 -5.29
N LYS A 214 1.38 10.13 -5.44
CA LYS A 214 2.63 10.89 -5.58
C LYS A 214 3.28 11.08 -4.21
N ARG A 215 3.94 10.02 -3.72
CA ARG A 215 4.87 10.13 -2.60
C ARG A 215 6.21 10.61 -3.15
N LEU A 216 6.61 11.80 -2.79
CA LEU A 216 7.80 12.52 -3.31
C LEU A 216 8.98 11.65 -3.64
#